data_d89ae6f3879fdf401efed8b4d9de51ef
#
_entry.id   d89ae6f3879fdf401efed8b4d9de51ef
#
_cell.length_a   1.000
_cell.length_b   1.000
_cell.length_c   1.000
_cell.angle_alpha   90.00
_cell.angle_beta   90.00
_cell.angle_gamma   90.00
#
_symmetry.space_group_name_H-M   'P 1'
#
loop_
_entity.id
_entity.type
_entity.pdbx_description
1 polymer ?
#
loop_
_entity_poly.entity_id
_entity_poly.type
_entity_poly.pdbx_seq_one_letter_code
_entity_poly.pdbx_strand_id
1 'polypeptide(L)'
;RDLRMSRGLGDVYKRQVAYASIHGNTAKAARKFAEMLRAKGVEKVSVMDLSRDDMAEVVEDAFRYDRMVLAAASYDGGVFPCMQDFLHHLQSKAFQNRTVGIIENGTWGPTAGRTMKGILETMKNITIVEPMVTIRSAMKESDLPAMEALADVIANA
;
A
#
# COMPACT_ATOMS: atom_id res chain seq x y z
N ARG A 1 -15.00 -3.70 -17.90
CA ARG A 1 -15.25 -4.09 -17.31
C ARG A 1 -15.76 -4.53 -17.20
N ASP A 2 -15.86 -4.34 -17.33
CA ASP A 2 -16.45 -4.81 -16.73
C ASP A 2 -16.55 -5.33 -16.45
N LEU A 3 -16.37 -5.34 -16.52
CA LEU A 3 -16.60 -5.79 -15.90
C LEU A 3 -16.48 -5.83 -15.53
N ARG A 4 -15.90 -5.57 -15.56
CA ARG A 4 -16.00 -5.54 -14.83
C ARG A 4 -16.85 -5.44 -14.53
N MET A 5 -17.46 -5.21 -14.68
CA MET A 5 -18.27 -5.17 -14.21
C MET A 5 -19.01 -5.76 -13.86
N SER A 6 -18.94 -6.21 -14.34
CA SER A 6 -19.51 -6.93 -13.55
C SER A 6 -18.72 -7.47 -12.54
N ARG A 7 -17.68 -7.64 -12.60
CA ARG A 7 -17.04 -8.06 -11.53
C ARG A 7 -17.57 -7.35 -10.39
N GLY A 8 -18.26 -7.86 -9.55
CA GLY A 8 -18.85 -7.26 -8.49
C GLY A 8 -18.66 -5.77 -8.55
N LEU A 9 -19.69 -5.06 -8.82
CA LEU A 9 -19.58 -3.62 -8.91
C LEU A 9 -18.93 -3.03 -7.68
N GLY A 10 -19.14 -3.65 -6.50
CA GLY A 10 -18.53 -3.19 -5.27
C GLY A 10 -17.02 -3.24 -5.29
N ASP A 11 -16.43 -4.13 -6.06
CA ASP A 11 -14.98 -4.28 -6.09
C ASP A 11 -14.29 -3.11 -6.78
N VAL A 12 -14.99 -2.40 -7.65
CA VAL A 12 -14.45 -1.24 -8.34
C VAL A 12 -14.00 -0.17 -7.34
N TYR A 13 -14.65 -0.09 -6.19
CA TYR A 13 -14.39 0.92 -5.19
C TYR A 13 -13.64 0.39 -3.97
N LYS A 14 -13.08 -0.81 -4.06
CA LYS A 14 -12.33 -1.39 -2.96
C LYS A 14 -10.84 -1.13 -3.14
N ARG A 15 -10.20 -0.77 -2.04
CA ARG A 15 -8.75 -0.53 -2.03
C ARG A 15 -8.17 -1.21 -0.80
N GLN A 16 -6.98 -1.75 -0.93
CA GLN A 16 -6.28 -2.35 0.19
C GLN A 16 -5.15 -1.44 0.65
N VAL A 17 -5.03 -1.25 1.95
CA VAL A 17 -3.88 -0.59 2.56
C VAL A 17 -3.22 -1.61 3.46
N ALA A 18 -2.05 -2.11 3.05
CA ALA A 18 -1.30 -3.09 3.83
C ALA A 18 -0.10 -2.39 4.45
N TYR A 19 0.10 -2.54 5.76
CA TYR A 19 1.19 -1.83 6.41
C TYR A 19 1.99 -2.73 7.36
N ALA A 20 3.25 -2.35 7.56
CA ALA A 20 4.14 -2.97 8.52
C ALA A 20 4.76 -1.87 9.36
N SER A 21 4.54 -1.91 10.66
CA SER A 21 4.96 -0.84 11.56
C SER A 21 5.70 -1.39 12.76
N ILE A 22 6.79 -0.71 13.15
CA ILE A 22 7.58 -1.09 14.34
C ILE A 22 7.02 -0.39 15.57
N HIS A 23 6.89 0.93 15.51
CA HIS A 23 6.53 1.73 16.68
C HIS A 23 5.17 2.44 16.54
N GLY A 24 4.36 2.04 15.59
CA GLY A 24 3.03 2.60 15.43
C GLY A 24 2.93 3.81 14.52
N ASN A 25 4.04 4.43 14.16
CA ASN A 25 4.00 5.63 13.31
C ASN A 25 3.51 5.31 11.90
N THR A 26 3.99 4.23 11.32
CA THR A 26 3.54 3.81 10.01
C THR A 26 2.08 3.38 10.05
N ALA A 27 1.66 2.74 11.15
CA ALA A 27 0.27 2.35 11.32
C ALA A 27 -0.65 3.57 11.35
N LYS A 28 -0.25 4.64 12.04
CA LYS A 28 -1.03 5.87 12.08
C LYS A 28 -1.14 6.51 10.70
N ALA A 29 -0.04 6.52 9.95
CA ALA A 29 -0.05 7.06 8.59
C ALA A 29 -0.97 6.23 7.68
N ALA A 30 -0.91 4.91 7.81
CA ALA A 30 -1.75 4.03 7.00
C ALA A 30 -3.24 4.25 7.30
N ARG A 31 -3.59 4.40 8.58
CA ARG A 31 -4.98 4.65 8.96
C ARG A 31 -5.44 6.02 8.47
N LYS A 32 -4.59 7.03 8.57
CA LYS A 32 -4.92 8.35 8.06
C LYS A 32 -5.15 8.31 6.55
N PHE A 33 -4.29 7.58 5.85
CA PHE A 33 -4.43 7.42 4.41
C PHE A 33 -5.77 6.74 4.07
N ALA A 34 -6.16 5.72 4.83
CA ALA A 34 -7.44 5.05 4.63
C ALA A 34 -8.59 6.02 4.82
N GLU A 35 -8.51 6.91 5.82
CA GLU A 35 -9.53 7.93 6.02
C GLU A 35 -9.61 8.87 4.83
N MET A 36 -8.47 9.24 4.26
CA MET A 36 -8.44 10.09 3.07
C MET A 36 -9.13 9.42 1.88
N LEU A 37 -8.88 8.12 1.70
CA LEU A 37 -9.55 7.38 0.63
C LEU A 37 -11.05 7.35 0.82
N ARG A 38 -11.51 7.14 2.06
CA ARG A 38 -12.95 7.13 2.34
C ARG A 38 -13.57 8.49 2.09
N ALA A 39 -12.85 9.56 2.44
CA ALA A 39 -13.31 10.92 2.20
C ALA A 39 -13.43 11.24 0.71
N LYS A 40 -12.70 10.52 -0.13
CA LYS A 40 -12.73 10.72 -1.59
C LYS A 40 -13.72 9.78 -2.28
N GLY A 41 -14.53 9.06 -1.52
CA GLY A 41 -15.60 8.26 -2.08
C GLY A 41 -15.31 6.78 -2.25
N VAL A 42 -14.17 6.30 -1.77
CA VAL A 42 -13.87 4.87 -1.84
C VAL A 42 -14.73 4.16 -0.79
N GLU A 43 -15.63 3.31 -1.25
CA GLU A 43 -16.60 2.67 -0.36
C GLU A 43 -15.97 1.70 0.64
N LYS A 44 -15.01 0.91 0.18
CA LYS A 44 -14.40 -0.08 1.03
C LYS A 44 -12.89 0.04 1.00
N VAL A 45 -12.31 0.27 2.17
CA VAL A 45 -10.87 0.30 2.33
C VAL A 45 -10.53 -0.78 3.35
N SER A 46 -9.76 -1.77 2.91
CA SER A 46 -9.29 -2.85 3.78
C SER A 46 -7.94 -2.44 4.33
N VAL A 47 -7.82 -2.28 5.64
CA VAL A 47 -6.57 -1.91 6.29
C VAL A 47 -6.02 -3.15 6.99
N MET A 48 -4.86 -3.62 6.57
CA MET A 48 -4.29 -4.86 7.08
C MET A 48 -2.91 -4.62 7.69
N ASP A 49 -2.72 -5.19 8.87
CA ASP A 49 -1.44 -5.10 9.61
C ASP A 49 -0.66 -6.37 9.35
N LEU A 50 0.41 -6.26 8.57
CA LEU A 50 1.19 -7.43 8.16
C LEU A 50 1.90 -8.13 9.31
N SER A 51 2.06 -7.45 10.45
CA SER A 51 2.69 -8.07 11.61
C SER A 51 1.70 -8.82 12.49
N ARG A 52 0.41 -8.62 12.29
CA ARG A 52 -0.63 -9.23 13.15
C ARG A 52 -1.64 -10.04 12.39
N ASP A 53 -2.03 -9.60 11.20
CA ASP A 53 -3.04 -10.29 10.42
C ASP A 53 -2.46 -11.55 9.78
N ASP A 54 -3.32 -12.52 9.52
CA ASP A 54 -2.89 -13.75 8.88
C ASP A 54 -2.37 -13.44 7.47
N MET A 55 -1.15 -13.84 7.19
CA MET A 55 -0.51 -13.57 5.91
C MET A 55 -1.33 -14.11 4.73
N ALA A 56 -1.91 -15.29 4.89
CA ALA A 56 -2.73 -15.89 3.82
C ALA A 56 -3.94 -15.01 3.49
N GLU A 57 -4.57 -14.43 4.51
CA GLU A 57 -5.72 -13.56 4.29
C GLU A 57 -5.33 -12.25 3.62
N VAL A 58 -4.20 -11.67 4.02
CA VAL A 58 -3.73 -10.42 3.42
C VAL A 58 -3.38 -10.64 1.95
N VAL A 59 -2.73 -11.75 1.63
CA VAL A 59 -2.38 -12.09 0.26
C VAL A 59 -3.66 -12.31 -0.57
N GLU A 60 -4.63 -13.02 0.00
CA GLU A 60 -5.90 -13.25 -0.68
C GLU A 60 -6.61 -11.94 -1.00
N ASP A 61 -6.63 -11.02 -0.03
CA ASP A 61 -7.22 -9.70 -0.24
C ASP A 61 -6.51 -8.94 -1.35
N ALA A 62 -5.19 -9.05 -1.43
CA ALA A 62 -4.43 -8.36 -2.47
C ALA A 62 -4.89 -8.78 -3.87
N PHE A 63 -5.26 -10.05 -4.03
CA PHE A 63 -5.73 -10.55 -5.32
C PHE A 63 -7.18 -10.16 -5.62
N ARG A 64 -7.95 -9.77 -4.61
CA ARG A 64 -9.33 -9.35 -4.82
C ARG A 64 -9.46 -7.93 -5.33
N TYR A 65 -8.51 -7.07 -4.98
CA TYR A 65 -8.59 -5.65 -5.30
C TYR A 65 -7.59 -5.31 -6.38
N ASP A 66 -7.92 -4.34 -7.21
CA ASP A 66 -7.00 -3.97 -8.29
C ASP A 66 -6.09 -2.80 -7.93
N ARG A 67 -6.30 -2.20 -6.76
CA ARG A 67 -5.47 -1.10 -6.29
C ARG A 67 -5.04 -1.36 -4.85
N MET A 68 -3.80 -1.02 -4.55
CA MET A 68 -3.23 -1.30 -3.26
C MET A 68 -2.26 -0.21 -2.85
N VAL A 69 -2.17 0.06 -1.56
CA VAL A 69 -1.16 0.95 -1.01
C VAL A 69 -0.36 0.18 0.01
N LEU A 70 0.96 0.28 -0.10
CA LEU A 70 1.89 -0.37 0.81
C LEU A 70 2.54 0.70 1.68
N ALA A 71 2.47 0.53 2.98
CA ALA A 71 3.08 1.46 3.92
C ALA A 71 4.01 0.67 4.84
N ALA A 72 5.29 1.00 4.82
CA ALA A 72 6.26 0.24 5.61
C ALA A 72 7.41 1.10 6.08
N ALA A 73 8.01 0.65 7.19
CA ALA A 73 9.19 1.29 7.75
C ALA A 73 10.44 0.70 7.11
N SER A 74 11.47 1.54 7.02
CA SER A 74 12.79 1.09 6.58
C SER A 74 13.41 0.25 7.70
N TYR A 75 14.14 -0.79 7.32
CA TYR A 75 14.75 -1.69 8.27
C TYR A 75 16.03 -2.27 7.67
N ASP A 76 17.14 -2.06 8.34
CA ASP A 76 18.43 -2.70 8.01
C ASP A 76 18.79 -2.55 6.52
N GLY A 77 18.65 -1.35 5.99
CA GLY A 77 18.97 -1.07 4.59
C GLY A 77 17.92 -1.51 3.58
N GLY A 78 16.78 -2.00 4.05
CA GLY A 78 15.71 -2.46 3.18
C GLY A 78 14.35 -2.06 3.70
N VAL A 79 13.40 -2.99 3.69
CA VAL A 79 12.07 -2.79 4.18
C VAL A 79 11.79 -3.76 5.33
N PHE A 80 10.89 -3.38 6.23
CA PHE A 80 10.57 -4.20 7.40
C PHE A 80 10.17 -5.62 6.96
N PRO A 81 10.72 -6.67 7.63
CA PRO A 81 10.60 -8.05 7.14
C PRO A 81 9.21 -8.57 6.77
N CYS A 82 8.19 -8.25 7.54
CA CYS A 82 6.86 -8.77 7.19
C CYS A 82 6.32 -8.18 5.89
N MET A 83 6.73 -6.95 5.54
CA MET A 83 6.37 -6.38 4.24
C MET A 83 7.13 -7.11 3.14
N GLN A 84 8.40 -7.43 3.37
CA GLN A 84 9.19 -8.16 2.39
C GLN A 84 8.60 -9.54 2.16
N ASP A 85 8.18 -10.23 3.24
CA ASP A 85 7.53 -11.53 3.12
C ASP A 85 6.25 -11.44 2.32
N PHE A 86 5.44 -10.42 2.58
CA PHE A 86 4.21 -10.21 1.84
C PHE A 86 4.48 -10.06 0.34
N LEU A 87 5.45 -9.22 0.00
CA LEU A 87 5.79 -8.99 -1.41
C LEU A 87 6.33 -10.26 -2.07
N HIS A 88 7.11 -11.06 -1.35
CA HIS A 88 7.62 -12.32 -1.89
C HIS A 88 6.49 -13.32 -2.12
N HIS A 89 5.48 -13.35 -1.25
CA HIS A 89 4.29 -14.18 -1.47
C HIS A 89 3.55 -13.76 -2.73
N LEU A 90 3.40 -12.44 -2.92
CA LEU A 90 2.74 -11.94 -4.13
C LEU A 90 3.53 -12.32 -5.38
N GLN A 91 4.86 -12.18 -5.29
CA GLN A 91 5.74 -12.51 -6.40
C GLN A 91 5.64 -13.99 -6.78
N SER A 92 5.64 -14.87 -5.78
CA SER A 92 5.59 -16.32 -6.03
C SER A 92 4.23 -16.78 -6.56
N LYS A 93 3.18 -15.99 -6.36
CA LYS A 93 1.83 -16.31 -6.85
C LYS A 93 1.47 -15.53 -8.12
N ALA A 94 2.47 -14.93 -8.76
CA ALA A 94 2.30 -14.22 -10.03
C ALA A 94 1.31 -13.05 -9.95
N PHE A 95 1.38 -12.29 -8.87
CA PHE A 95 0.61 -11.06 -8.72
C PHE A 95 0.93 -10.12 -9.87
N GLN A 96 -0.08 -9.61 -10.55
CA GLN A 96 0.14 -8.81 -11.75
C GLN A 96 -1.05 -7.92 -12.07
N ASN A 97 -0.85 -6.97 -12.98
CA ASN A 97 -1.91 -6.09 -13.48
C ASN A 97 -2.57 -5.29 -12.37
N ARG A 98 -1.74 -4.69 -11.51
CA ARG A 98 -2.25 -3.93 -10.36
C ARG A 98 -1.64 -2.53 -10.32
N THR A 99 -2.36 -1.63 -9.68
CA THR A 99 -1.89 -0.27 -9.40
C THR A 99 -1.52 -0.19 -7.93
N VAL A 100 -0.30 0.26 -7.65
CA VAL A 100 0.25 0.25 -6.29
C VAL A 100 0.79 1.62 -5.92
N GLY A 101 0.41 2.11 -4.74
CA GLY A 101 0.99 3.30 -4.15
C GLY A 101 1.91 2.91 -3.00
N ILE A 102 2.92 3.74 -2.73
CA ILE A 102 3.92 3.44 -1.71
C ILE A 102 4.05 4.58 -0.71
N ILE A 103 4.00 4.24 0.58
CA ILE A 103 4.30 5.14 1.68
C ILE A 103 5.45 4.50 2.45
N GLU A 104 6.56 5.22 2.56
CA GLU A 104 7.70 4.71 3.32
C GLU A 104 7.92 5.56 4.56
N ASN A 105 8.43 4.93 5.61
CA ASN A 105 8.79 5.62 6.84
C ASN A 105 10.23 5.30 7.20
N GLY A 106 11.03 6.31 7.46
CA GLY A 106 12.41 6.14 7.88
C GLY A 106 13.01 7.47 8.27
N THR A 107 13.79 7.47 9.37
CA THR A 107 14.40 8.69 9.89
C THR A 107 15.72 9.00 9.19
N TRP A 108 16.54 7.98 8.99
CA TRP A 108 17.86 8.13 8.40
C TRP A 108 17.94 7.34 7.09
N GLY A 109 18.04 8.05 5.95
CA GLY A 109 18.16 7.38 4.67
C GLY A 109 17.06 6.36 4.41
N PRO A 110 15.80 6.77 4.25
CA PRO A 110 14.71 5.83 4.04
C PRO A 110 14.98 4.90 2.85
N THR A 111 14.83 3.60 3.05
CA THR A 111 15.11 2.60 2.03
C THR A 111 13.90 1.73 1.68
N ALA A 112 12.85 1.79 2.49
CA ALA A 112 11.69 0.92 2.31
C ALA A 112 11.02 1.10 0.95
N GLY A 113 10.83 2.34 0.52
CA GLY A 113 10.17 2.62 -0.75
C GLY A 113 10.92 2.06 -1.94
N ARG A 114 12.23 2.28 -1.96
CA ARG A 114 13.08 1.77 -3.03
C ARG A 114 13.08 0.25 -3.07
N THR A 115 13.13 -0.38 -1.90
CA THR A 115 13.13 -1.84 -1.81
C THR A 115 11.79 -2.41 -2.29
N MET A 116 10.67 -1.83 -1.84
CA MET A 116 9.36 -2.27 -2.28
C MET A 116 9.19 -2.09 -3.80
N LYS A 117 9.59 -0.93 -4.29
CA LYS A 117 9.50 -0.66 -5.73
C LYS A 117 10.31 -1.66 -6.54
N GLY A 118 11.53 -1.97 -6.08
CA GLY A 118 12.38 -2.95 -6.77
C GLY A 118 11.73 -4.33 -6.88
N ILE A 119 11.09 -4.78 -5.81
CA ILE A 119 10.40 -6.07 -5.83
C ILE A 119 9.17 -6.02 -6.74
N LEU A 120 8.39 -4.95 -6.66
CA LEU A 120 7.20 -4.79 -7.48
C LEU A 120 7.54 -4.73 -8.97
N GLU A 121 8.66 -4.13 -9.32
CA GLU A 121 9.08 -4.02 -10.72
C GLU A 121 9.44 -5.37 -11.35
N THR A 122 9.67 -6.39 -10.54
CA THR A 122 9.90 -7.75 -11.06
C THR A 122 8.61 -8.43 -11.46
N MET A 123 7.47 -7.86 -11.09
CA MET A 123 6.16 -8.43 -11.38
C MET A 123 5.58 -7.83 -12.65
N LYS A 124 4.69 -8.59 -13.31
CA LYS A 124 4.16 -8.19 -14.61
C LYS A 124 3.07 -7.11 -14.48
N ASN A 125 3.24 -6.02 -15.23
CA ASN A 125 2.24 -4.95 -15.33
C ASN A 125 1.80 -4.39 -13.97
N ILE A 126 2.78 -4.12 -13.11
CA ILE A 126 2.50 -3.37 -11.89
C ILE A 126 2.77 -1.90 -12.17
N THR A 127 1.74 -1.09 -11.99
CA THR A 127 1.87 0.36 -12.15
C THR A 127 2.10 0.96 -10.78
N ILE A 128 3.27 1.53 -10.56
CA ILE A 128 3.59 2.20 -9.30
C ILE A 128 3.31 3.69 -9.51
N VAL A 129 2.33 4.20 -8.76
CA VAL A 129 1.88 5.58 -8.98
C VAL A 129 2.64 6.59 -8.13
N GLU A 130 2.68 7.81 -8.61
CA GLU A 130 3.32 8.92 -7.92
C GLU A 130 2.26 9.77 -7.22
N PRO A 131 2.61 10.45 -6.15
CA PRO A 131 3.94 10.49 -5.55
C PRO A 131 4.18 9.32 -4.59
N MET A 132 5.44 8.92 -4.44
CA MET A 132 5.82 8.04 -3.34
C MET A 132 5.95 8.92 -2.11
N VAL A 133 5.22 8.60 -1.05
CA VAL A 133 5.20 9.42 0.15
C VAL A 133 6.30 8.96 1.12
N THR A 134 7.13 9.88 1.56
CA THR A 134 8.18 9.60 2.53
C THR A 134 7.87 10.33 3.83
N ILE A 135 7.71 9.57 4.91
CA ILE A 135 7.44 10.12 6.24
C ILE A 135 8.66 9.83 7.11
N ARG A 136 9.09 10.81 7.88
CA ARG A 136 10.24 10.65 8.76
C ARG A 136 9.75 10.56 10.21
N SER A 137 9.72 9.35 10.74
CA SER A 137 9.23 9.04 12.08
C SER A 137 7.73 9.29 12.18
N ALA A 138 7.30 10.29 12.94
CA ALA A 138 5.87 10.58 13.09
C ALA A 138 5.35 11.39 11.90
N MET A 139 4.14 11.11 11.49
CA MET A 139 3.45 11.86 10.45
C MET A 139 3.23 13.30 10.91
N LYS A 140 3.53 14.27 10.04
CA LYS A 140 3.41 15.69 10.33
C LYS A 140 2.42 16.33 9.36
N GLU A 141 1.96 17.55 9.69
CA GLU A 141 1.09 18.27 8.78
C GLU A 141 1.74 18.48 7.41
N SER A 142 3.06 18.65 7.39
CA SER A 142 3.78 18.84 6.13
C SER A 142 3.76 17.59 5.24
N ASP A 143 3.41 16.43 5.79
CA ASP A 143 3.29 15.20 5.01
C ASP A 143 1.92 15.06 4.34
N LEU A 144 0.91 15.78 4.83
CA LEU A 144 -0.45 15.61 4.35
C LEU A 144 -0.65 15.94 2.86
N PRO A 145 -0.05 16.99 2.30
CA PRO A 145 -0.25 17.28 0.87
C PRO A 145 0.18 16.12 -0.03
N ALA A 146 1.32 15.48 0.26
CA ALA A 146 1.78 14.34 -0.54
C ALA A 146 0.86 13.15 -0.36
N MET A 147 0.39 12.90 0.87
CA MET A 147 -0.56 11.82 1.14
C MET A 147 -1.88 12.07 0.41
N GLU A 148 -2.37 13.32 0.41
CA GLU A 148 -3.59 13.66 -0.31
C GLU A 148 -3.43 13.45 -1.81
N ALA A 149 -2.28 13.84 -2.36
CA ALA A 149 -2.02 13.65 -3.78
C ALA A 149 -2.01 12.17 -4.14
N LEU A 150 -1.38 11.34 -3.33
CA LEU A 150 -1.37 9.89 -3.56
C LEU A 150 -2.78 9.32 -3.42
N ALA A 151 -3.53 9.78 -2.42
CA ALA A 151 -4.90 9.31 -2.22
C ALA A 151 -5.78 9.65 -3.41
N ASP A 152 -5.62 10.83 -4.00
CA ASP A 152 -6.36 11.19 -5.21
C ASP A 152 -6.08 10.22 -6.35
N VAL A 153 -4.82 9.88 -6.55
CA VAL A 153 -4.44 8.96 -7.63
C VAL A 153 -5.03 7.57 -7.38
N ILE A 154 -4.92 7.07 -6.16
CA ILE A 154 -5.43 5.73 -5.82
C ILE A 154 -6.95 5.68 -5.88
N ALA A 155 -7.63 6.73 -5.43
CA ALA A 155 -9.08 6.76 -5.43
C ALA A 155 -9.64 6.81 -6.86
N ASN A 156 -8.95 7.50 -7.76
CA ASN A 156 -9.45 7.79 -9.11
C ASN A 156 -8.79 6.95 -10.21
N ALA A 157 -7.76 6.22 -9.88
CA ALA A 157 -7.01 5.45 -10.87
C ALA A 157 -7.80 4.32 -11.49
#